data_8bc7a886aaeeadb933e854fc9c7ce1c2
#
_entry.id   8bc7a886aaeeadb933e854fc9c7ce1c2
#
_cell.length_a   1.000
_cell.length_b   1.000
_cell.length_c   1.000
_cell.angle_alpha   90.00
_cell.angle_beta   90.00
_cell.angle_gamma   90.00
#
_symmetry.space_group_name_H-M   'P 1'
#
loop_
_entity.id
_entity.type
_entity.pdbx_description
1 polymer ?
#
loop_
_entity_poly.entity_id
_entity_poly.type
_entity_poly.pdbx_seq_one_letter_code
_entity_poly.pdbx_strand_id
1 'polypeptide(L)'
;MKNIHQWFRNAVLVLAGVMLLAACGNPAKSDLYAIAKVISDTGYTPAKNQEYQQRLRQAKSEAEVKATLGEMTQYFEKVPASLNALSLKTDEGRSIRDDLSQGIDKFVRGTKQVIAAPAKDSQAQEAANRLAMEGLQQFVQGLNKFMVAAGREGIKLENK
;
A
#
# COMPACT_ATOMS: atom_id res chain seq x y z
N MET A 1 5.17 -18.58 -3.82
CA MET A 1 5.34 -17.63 -2.70
C MET A 1 6.62 -16.78 -2.73
N LYS A 2 7.67 -17.11 -3.51
CA LYS A 2 8.94 -16.34 -3.53
C LYS A 2 8.84 -14.91 -4.10
N ASN A 3 7.88 -14.60 -4.96
CA ASN A 3 7.84 -13.32 -5.69
C ASN A 3 7.12 -12.18 -4.95
N ILE A 4 6.24 -12.46 -4.00
CA ILE A 4 5.52 -11.43 -3.22
C ILE A 4 6.49 -10.63 -2.33
N HIS A 5 7.50 -11.29 -1.78
CA HIS A 5 8.45 -10.68 -0.85
C HIS A 5 9.36 -9.62 -1.48
N GLN A 6 9.72 -9.78 -2.75
CA GLN A 6 10.65 -8.87 -3.43
C GLN A 6 9.97 -7.56 -3.86
N TRP A 7 8.70 -7.62 -4.23
CA TRP A 7 7.93 -6.47 -4.69
C TRP A 7 7.52 -5.53 -3.55
N PHE A 8 7.14 -6.08 -2.39
CA PHE A 8 6.80 -5.27 -1.21
C PHE A 8 7.96 -4.40 -0.73
N ARG A 9 9.19 -4.88 -0.89
CA ARG A 9 10.39 -4.18 -0.43
C ARG A 9 10.59 -2.83 -1.11
N ASN A 10 10.21 -2.70 -2.38
CA ASN A 10 10.45 -1.49 -3.16
C ASN A 10 9.27 -0.49 -3.13
N ALA A 11 8.06 -0.95 -2.87
CA ALA A 11 6.86 -0.11 -2.92
C ALA A 11 6.63 0.73 -1.65
N VAL A 12 7.04 0.24 -0.48
CA VAL A 12 6.74 0.88 0.82
C VAL A 12 7.77 1.95 1.21
N LEU A 13 8.95 1.97 0.59
CA LEU A 13 10.05 2.88 0.97
C LEU A 13 9.82 4.36 0.64
N VAL A 14 8.78 4.69 -0.13
CA VAL A 14 8.69 6.02 -0.78
C VAL A 14 7.84 7.04 -0.01
N LEU A 15 7.02 6.63 0.94
CA LEU A 15 5.98 7.51 1.50
C LEU A 15 6.19 8.02 2.93
N ALA A 16 7.32 7.73 3.56
CA ALA A 16 7.51 7.98 4.99
C ALA A 16 7.96 9.42 5.38
N GLY A 17 8.02 10.36 4.44
CA GLY A 17 8.53 11.68 4.77
C GLY A 17 7.96 12.82 3.94
N VAL A 18 6.68 13.15 4.08
CA VAL A 18 6.13 14.38 3.48
C VAL A 18 6.05 15.48 4.53
N MET A 19 6.95 16.44 4.48
CA MET A 19 6.81 17.66 5.28
C MET A 19 5.66 18.51 4.75
N LEU A 20 4.72 18.83 5.64
CA LEU A 20 3.60 19.74 5.41
C LEU A 20 4.11 21.19 5.31
N LEU A 21 4.67 21.59 4.18
CA LEU A 21 4.76 23.00 3.85
C LEU A 21 3.50 23.37 3.07
N ALA A 22 2.75 24.29 3.62
CA ALA A 22 1.47 24.76 3.11
C ALA A 22 1.51 25.03 1.60
N ALA A 23 0.81 24.22 0.84
CA ALA A 23 0.61 24.40 -0.60
C ALA A 23 -0.49 25.46 -0.84
N CYS A 24 -0.30 26.68 -0.35
CA CYS A 24 -1.19 27.78 -0.67
C CYS A 24 -1.05 28.11 -2.15
N GLY A 25 -2.05 27.73 -2.94
CA GLY A 25 -2.18 28.15 -4.35
C GLY A 25 -2.02 27.08 -5.43
N ASN A 26 -1.43 25.91 -5.16
CA ASN A 26 -1.31 24.84 -6.15
C ASN A 26 -2.20 23.64 -5.81
N PRO A 27 -3.32 23.43 -6.54
CA PRO A 27 -4.25 22.35 -6.24
C PRO A 27 -3.64 20.95 -6.42
N ALA A 28 -2.76 20.75 -7.41
CA ALA A 28 -2.10 19.46 -7.62
C ALA A 28 -1.19 19.11 -6.44
N LYS A 29 -0.42 20.07 -5.97
CA LYS A 29 0.44 19.90 -4.80
C LYS A 29 -0.35 19.59 -3.53
N SER A 30 -1.49 20.30 -3.34
CA SER A 30 -2.40 20.06 -2.22
C SER A 30 -2.98 18.64 -2.24
N ASP A 31 -3.39 18.15 -3.40
CA ASP A 31 -3.93 16.80 -3.57
C ASP A 31 -2.88 15.72 -3.22
N LEU A 32 -1.65 15.91 -3.71
CA LEU A 32 -0.56 14.96 -3.43
C LEU A 32 -0.21 14.92 -1.93
N TYR A 33 -0.20 16.07 -1.25
CA TYR A 33 0.00 16.08 0.20
C TYR A 33 -1.13 15.38 0.96
N ALA A 34 -2.38 15.57 0.53
CA ALA A 34 -3.52 14.90 1.17
C ALA A 34 -3.42 13.36 1.02
N ILE A 35 -3.06 12.88 -0.17
CA ILE A 35 -2.85 11.44 -0.42
C ILE A 35 -1.70 10.91 0.42
N ALA A 36 -0.55 11.59 0.39
CA ALA A 36 0.64 11.19 1.15
C ALA A 36 0.36 11.11 2.65
N LYS A 37 -0.41 12.08 3.19
CA LYS A 37 -0.80 12.08 4.60
C LYS A 37 -1.60 10.83 4.98
N VAL A 38 -2.59 10.42 4.18
CA VAL A 38 -3.37 9.20 4.45
C VAL A 38 -2.47 7.98 4.53
N ILE A 39 -1.49 7.85 3.63
CA ILE A 39 -0.55 6.72 3.65
C ILE A 39 0.37 6.79 4.87
N SER A 40 0.90 7.98 5.20
CA SER A 40 1.79 8.13 6.37
C SER A 40 1.07 7.87 7.69
N ASP A 41 -0.21 8.24 7.79
CA ASP A 41 -1.03 8.05 8.98
C ASP A 41 -1.31 6.57 9.30
N THR A 42 -1.00 5.64 8.38
CA THR A 42 -1.06 4.20 8.66
C THR A 42 -0.08 3.77 9.74
N GLY A 43 1.01 4.50 9.92
CA GLY A 43 2.11 4.10 10.79
C GLY A 43 2.93 2.90 10.26
N TYR A 44 2.68 2.46 9.03
CA TYR A 44 3.47 1.42 8.39
C TYR A 44 4.78 2.00 7.85
N THR A 45 5.84 1.83 8.62
CA THR A 45 7.16 2.40 8.33
C THR A 45 8.07 1.40 7.59
N PRO A 46 9.18 1.87 6.96
CA PRO A 46 10.21 0.99 6.40
C PRO A 46 10.76 -0.03 7.41
N ALA A 47 10.93 0.39 8.68
CA ALA A 47 11.37 -0.50 9.75
C ALA A 47 10.34 -1.61 10.03
N LYS A 48 9.05 -1.27 10.07
CA LYS A 48 7.96 -2.25 10.20
C LYS A 48 7.93 -3.21 9.02
N ASN A 49 8.11 -2.71 7.80
CA ASN A 49 8.21 -3.56 6.62
C ASN A 49 9.36 -4.56 6.73
N GLN A 50 10.54 -4.12 7.16
CA GLN A 50 11.70 -5.01 7.37
C GLN A 50 11.42 -6.08 8.44
N GLU A 51 10.81 -5.69 9.56
CA GLU A 51 10.39 -6.60 10.63
C GLU A 51 9.47 -7.70 10.10
N TYR A 52 8.39 -7.33 9.40
CA TYR A 52 7.45 -8.30 8.84
C TYR A 52 8.09 -9.20 7.76
N GLN A 53 8.94 -8.64 6.91
CA GLN A 53 9.71 -9.43 5.94
C GLN A 53 10.62 -10.46 6.62
N GLN A 54 11.26 -10.09 7.72
CA GLN A 54 12.08 -11.01 8.50
C GLN A 54 11.24 -12.11 9.15
N ARG A 55 10.10 -11.75 9.78
CA ARG A 55 9.17 -12.72 10.38
C ARG A 55 8.66 -13.71 9.35
N LEU A 56 8.26 -13.24 8.15
CA LEU A 56 7.80 -14.11 7.05
C LEU A 56 8.89 -15.06 6.56
N ARG A 57 10.16 -14.62 6.51
CA ARG A 57 11.30 -15.48 6.12
C ARG A 57 11.64 -16.52 7.18
N GLN A 58 11.43 -16.20 8.45
CA GLN A 58 11.75 -17.07 9.60
C GLN A 58 10.57 -17.95 10.01
N ALA A 59 9.38 -17.74 9.47
CA ALA A 59 8.18 -18.51 9.79
C ALA A 59 8.41 -20.01 9.49
N LYS A 60 8.13 -20.83 10.50
CA LYS A 60 8.31 -22.29 10.47
C LYS A 60 7.00 -23.03 10.18
N SER A 61 5.87 -22.32 10.22
CA SER A 61 4.53 -22.88 10.01
C SER A 61 3.65 -21.96 9.19
N GLU A 62 2.65 -22.54 8.56
CA GLU A 62 1.60 -21.77 7.85
C GLU A 62 0.85 -20.83 8.81
N ALA A 63 0.64 -21.25 10.04
CA ALA A 63 -0.01 -20.44 11.07
C ALA A 63 0.78 -19.17 11.38
N GLU A 64 2.11 -19.25 11.49
CA GLU A 64 2.97 -18.07 11.68
C GLU A 64 2.94 -17.12 10.48
N VAL A 65 2.92 -17.68 9.26
CA VAL A 65 2.78 -16.87 8.03
C VAL A 65 1.45 -16.13 8.04
N LYS A 66 0.34 -16.84 8.30
CA LYS A 66 -1.02 -16.25 8.34
C LYS A 66 -1.14 -15.18 9.43
N ALA A 67 -0.60 -15.42 10.62
CA ALA A 67 -0.59 -14.45 11.71
C ALA A 67 0.16 -13.18 11.30
N THR A 68 1.36 -13.32 10.75
CA THR A 68 2.19 -12.20 10.31
C THR A 68 1.52 -11.38 9.19
N LEU A 69 0.91 -12.06 8.21
CA LEU A 69 0.14 -11.41 7.15
C LEU A 69 -1.09 -10.68 7.71
N GLY A 70 -1.77 -11.25 8.69
CA GLY A 70 -2.91 -10.64 9.36
C GLY A 70 -2.54 -9.33 10.05
N GLU A 71 -1.48 -9.33 10.85
CA GLU A 71 -0.98 -8.13 11.52
C GLU A 71 -0.58 -7.04 10.51
N MET A 72 0.17 -7.41 9.47
CA MET A 72 0.57 -6.49 8.42
C MET A 72 -0.64 -5.87 7.70
N THR A 73 -1.65 -6.66 7.43
CA THR A 73 -2.86 -6.23 6.71
C THR A 73 -3.65 -5.18 7.49
N GLN A 74 -3.65 -5.23 8.83
CA GLN A 74 -4.37 -4.28 9.69
C GLN A 74 -3.96 -2.82 9.44
N TYR A 75 -2.69 -2.56 9.10
CA TYR A 75 -2.23 -1.21 8.78
C TYR A 75 -2.93 -0.61 7.56
N PHE A 76 -3.41 -1.45 6.66
CA PHE A 76 -3.97 -1.04 5.37
C PHE A 76 -5.49 -1.10 5.29
N GLU A 77 -6.16 -1.70 6.28
CA GLU A 77 -7.62 -1.93 6.23
C GLU A 77 -8.45 -0.66 6.07
N LYS A 78 -8.03 0.43 6.70
CA LYS A 78 -8.76 1.70 6.70
C LYS A 78 -8.33 2.62 5.56
N VAL A 79 -7.22 2.33 4.90
CA VAL A 79 -6.64 3.22 3.88
C VAL A 79 -7.56 3.47 2.69
N PRO A 80 -8.23 2.45 2.11
CA PRO A 80 -9.14 2.69 0.99
C PRO A 80 -10.26 3.67 1.33
N ALA A 81 -10.88 3.50 2.50
CA ALA A 81 -11.94 4.40 2.94
C ALA A 81 -11.42 5.83 3.17
N SER A 82 -10.25 5.96 3.81
CA SER A 82 -9.62 7.26 4.06
C SER A 82 -9.20 7.97 2.77
N LEU A 83 -8.66 7.24 1.79
CA LEU A 83 -8.35 7.79 0.47
C LEU A 83 -9.61 8.26 -0.26
N ASN A 84 -10.67 7.44 -0.27
CA ASN A 84 -11.92 7.76 -0.94
C ASN A 84 -12.67 8.95 -0.30
N ALA A 85 -12.42 9.23 0.97
CA ALA A 85 -12.97 10.40 1.66
C ALA A 85 -12.28 11.73 1.29
N LEU A 86 -11.14 11.69 0.57
CA LEU A 86 -10.43 12.89 0.17
C LEU A 86 -11.18 13.67 -0.91
N SER A 87 -11.40 14.97 -0.66
CA SER A 87 -11.95 15.91 -1.65
C SER A 87 -10.80 16.48 -2.49
N LEU A 88 -10.40 15.76 -3.54
CA LEU A 88 -9.31 16.15 -4.43
C LEU A 88 -9.80 17.08 -5.55
N LYS A 89 -8.96 18.06 -5.90
CA LYS A 89 -9.29 19.13 -6.84
C LYS A 89 -8.94 18.80 -8.29
N THR A 90 -7.91 17.95 -8.50
CA THR A 90 -7.39 17.63 -9.83
C THR A 90 -7.82 16.24 -10.31
N ASP A 91 -7.96 16.06 -11.63
CA ASP A 91 -8.22 14.74 -12.22
C ASP A 91 -7.07 13.78 -11.97
N GLU A 92 -5.84 14.29 -12.01
CA GLU A 92 -4.66 13.49 -11.73
C GLU A 92 -4.64 13.01 -10.28
N GLY A 93 -4.92 13.90 -9.30
CA GLY A 93 -5.04 13.52 -7.90
C GLY A 93 -6.11 12.44 -7.68
N ARG A 94 -7.27 12.59 -8.34
CA ARG A 94 -8.35 11.59 -8.30
C ARG A 94 -7.90 10.25 -8.90
N SER A 95 -7.23 10.26 -10.06
CA SER A 95 -6.70 9.04 -10.70
C SER A 95 -5.69 8.32 -9.82
N ILE A 96 -4.76 9.06 -9.19
CA ILE A 96 -3.78 8.49 -8.25
C ILE A 96 -4.50 7.87 -7.03
N ARG A 97 -5.41 8.61 -6.42
CA ARG A 97 -6.22 8.13 -5.30
C ARG A 97 -6.92 6.82 -5.62
N ASP A 98 -7.58 6.77 -6.79
CA ASP A 98 -8.39 5.62 -7.20
C ASP A 98 -7.53 4.37 -7.41
N ASP A 99 -6.37 4.50 -8.06
CA ASP A 99 -5.43 3.38 -8.22
C ASP A 99 -4.89 2.90 -6.88
N LEU A 100 -4.50 3.82 -6.00
CA LEU A 100 -4.02 3.47 -4.66
C LEU A 100 -5.10 2.80 -3.81
N SER A 101 -6.31 3.39 -3.78
CA SER A 101 -7.43 2.89 -3.00
C SER A 101 -7.86 1.50 -3.46
N GLN A 102 -8.09 1.32 -4.77
CA GLN A 102 -8.50 0.03 -5.33
C GLN A 102 -7.41 -1.03 -5.21
N GLY A 103 -6.15 -0.64 -5.40
CA GLY A 103 -5.01 -1.53 -5.25
C GLY A 103 -4.90 -2.05 -3.82
N ILE A 104 -4.98 -1.17 -2.82
CA ILE A 104 -4.93 -1.56 -1.40
C ILE A 104 -6.16 -2.39 -1.02
N ASP A 105 -7.37 -2.04 -1.47
CA ASP A 105 -8.57 -2.83 -1.20
C ASP A 105 -8.46 -4.27 -1.71
N LYS A 106 -8.06 -4.45 -2.96
CA LYS A 106 -7.84 -5.79 -3.53
C LYS A 106 -6.76 -6.56 -2.77
N PHE A 107 -5.65 -5.89 -2.44
CA PHE A 107 -4.57 -6.50 -1.67
C PHE A 107 -5.04 -6.98 -0.30
N VAL A 108 -5.74 -6.13 0.46
CA VAL A 108 -6.29 -6.47 1.78
C VAL A 108 -7.28 -7.62 1.68
N ARG A 109 -8.22 -7.56 0.75
CA ARG A 109 -9.22 -8.63 0.55
C ARG A 109 -8.56 -9.94 0.13
N GLY A 110 -7.64 -9.90 -0.83
CA GLY A 110 -6.92 -11.09 -1.27
C GLY A 110 -6.11 -11.72 -0.14
N THR A 111 -5.40 -10.92 0.65
CA THR A 111 -4.63 -11.40 1.80
C THR A 111 -5.53 -12.02 2.86
N LYS A 112 -6.68 -11.40 3.18
CA LYS A 112 -7.66 -11.98 4.10
C LYS A 112 -8.20 -13.33 3.59
N GLN A 113 -8.44 -13.45 2.30
CA GLN A 113 -8.85 -14.71 1.68
C GLN A 113 -7.75 -15.78 1.76
N VAL A 114 -6.47 -15.42 1.54
CA VAL A 114 -5.31 -16.33 1.74
C VAL A 114 -5.27 -16.85 3.18
N ILE A 115 -5.48 -15.96 4.15
CA ILE A 115 -5.50 -16.33 5.58
C ILE A 115 -6.65 -17.29 5.89
N ALA A 116 -7.84 -17.05 5.33
CA ALA A 116 -9.04 -17.84 5.56
C ALA A 116 -9.08 -19.16 4.78
N ALA A 117 -8.37 -19.25 3.65
CA ALA A 117 -8.41 -20.42 2.79
C ALA A 117 -7.83 -21.66 3.50
N PRO A 118 -8.52 -22.83 3.43
CA PRO A 118 -7.98 -24.08 3.92
C PRO A 118 -6.69 -24.48 3.20
N ALA A 119 -5.72 -25.04 3.90
CA ALA A 119 -4.43 -25.45 3.33
C ALA A 119 -4.55 -26.44 2.16
N LYS A 120 -5.63 -27.24 2.15
CA LYS A 120 -5.89 -28.27 1.12
C LYS A 120 -6.68 -27.74 -0.07
N ASP A 121 -7.22 -26.51 -0.02
CA ASP A 121 -7.98 -25.91 -1.12
C ASP A 121 -7.05 -25.04 -1.97
N SER A 122 -6.35 -25.70 -2.90
CA SER A 122 -5.41 -25.04 -3.80
C SER A 122 -6.09 -24.00 -4.70
N GLN A 123 -7.34 -24.25 -5.12
CA GLN A 123 -8.07 -23.34 -6.02
C GLN A 123 -8.45 -22.04 -5.27
N ALA A 124 -8.94 -22.14 -4.04
CA ALA A 124 -9.23 -20.97 -3.22
C ALA A 124 -7.96 -20.16 -2.92
N GLN A 125 -6.85 -20.85 -2.60
CA GLN A 125 -5.57 -20.19 -2.37
C GLN A 125 -5.02 -19.49 -3.62
N GLU A 126 -5.12 -20.11 -4.79
CA GLU A 126 -4.71 -19.50 -6.06
C GLU A 126 -5.53 -18.25 -6.38
N ALA A 127 -6.85 -18.33 -6.26
CA ALA A 127 -7.74 -17.20 -6.49
C ALA A 127 -7.44 -16.03 -5.54
N ALA A 128 -7.24 -16.31 -4.26
CA ALA A 128 -6.89 -15.33 -3.24
C ALA A 128 -5.53 -14.68 -3.51
N ASN A 129 -4.52 -15.48 -3.85
CA ASN A 129 -3.19 -14.99 -4.21
C ASN A 129 -3.23 -14.10 -5.45
N ARG A 130 -4.00 -14.50 -6.48
CA ARG A 130 -4.17 -13.68 -7.68
C ARG A 130 -4.79 -12.33 -7.35
N LEU A 131 -5.87 -12.29 -6.56
CA LEU A 131 -6.49 -11.05 -6.15
C LEU A 131 -5.51 -10.13 -5.38
N ALA A 132 -4.74 -10.69 -4.44
CA ALA A 132 -3.73 -9.93 -3.70
C ALA A 132 -2.64 -9.37 -4.62
N MET A 133 -2.18 -10.16 -5.61
CA MET A 133 -1.16 -9.73 -6.57
C MET A 133 -1.67 -8.66 -7.52
N GLU A 134 -2.89 -8.78 -8.02
CA GLU A 134 -3.54 -7.74 -8.84
C GLU A 134 -3.66 -6.43 -8.06
N GLY A 135 -4.06 -6.51 -6.78
CA GLY A 135 -4.11 -5.36 -5.90
C GLY A 135 -2.75 -4.70 -5.73
N LEU A 136 -1.72 -5.49 -5.46
CA LEU A 136 -0.36 -4.99 -5.32
C LEU A 136 0.15 -4.32 -6.61
N GLN A 137 -0.12 -4.92 -7.77
CA GLN A 137 0.27 -4.36 -9.06
C GLN A 137 -0.42 -2.99 -9.31
N GLN A 138 -1.72 -2.88 -9.03
CA GLN A 138 -2.46 -1.64 -9.17
C GLN A 138 -1.97 -0.58 -8.18
N PHE A 139 -1.68 -0.95 -6.94
CA PHE A 139 -1.08 -0.06 -5.94
C PHE A 139 0.27 0.51 -6.42
N VAL A 140 1.15 -0.34 -6.96
CA VAL A 140 2.43 0.10 -7.53
C VAL A 140 2.25 1.06 -8.70
N GLN A 141 1.25 0.85 -9.55
CA GLN A 141 0.91 1.79 -10.63
C GLN A 141 0.49 3.15 -10.05
N GLY A 142 -0.37 3.17 -9.03
CA GLY A 142 -0.76 4.39 -8.33
C GLY A 142 0.42 5.10 -7.68
N LEU A 143 1.34 4.37 -7.05
CA LEU A 143 2.58 4.92 -6.49
C LEU A 143 3.47 5.54 -7.57
N ASN A 144 3.64 4.88 -8.70
CA ASN A 144 4.45 5.42 -9.80
C ASN A 144 3.86 6.74 -10.33
N LYS A 145 2.53 6.79 -10.52
CA LYS A 145 1.85 8.04 -10.89
C LYS A 145 2.08 9.13 -9.83
N PHE A 146 1.93 8.79 -8.56
CA PHE A 146 2.18 9.69 -7.44
C PHE A 146 3.61 10.25 -7.47
N MET A 147 4.62 9.39 -7.63
CA MET A 147 6.03 9.78 -7.67
C MET A 147 6.33 10.72 -8.84
N VAL A 148 5.81 10.43 -10.03
CA VAL A 148 5.98 11.28 -11.21
C VAL A 148 5.35 12.65 -10.98
N ALA A 149 4.11 12.69 -10.46
CA ALA A 149 3.42 13.93 -10.14
C ALA A 149 4.15 14.72 -9.04
N ALA A 150 4.61 14.06 -7.97
CA ALA A 150 5.36 14.68 -6.89
C ALA A 150 6.68 15.30 -7.38
N GLY A 151 7.41 14.59 -8.26
CA GLY A 151 8.63 15.10 -8.88
C GLY A 151 8.37 16.35 -9.72
N ARG A 152 7.31 16.34 -10.52
CA ARG A 152 6.92 17.51 -11.34
C ARG A 152 6.53 18.72 -10.47
N GLU A 153 5.88 18.49 -9.34
CA GLU A 153 5.49 19.53 -8.39
C GLU A 153 6.63 19.95 -7.44
N GLY A 154 7.82 19.39 -7.59
CA GLY A 154 8.98 19.70 -6.75
C GLY A 154 8.80 19.26 -5.29
N ILE A 155 7.99 18.22 -5.04
CA ILE A 155 7.82 17.63 -3.70
C ILE A 155 9.01 16.71 -3.46
N LYS A 156 9.82 17.04 -2.45
CA LYS A 156 10.91 16.18 -2.01
C LYS A 156 10.32 15.06 -1.13
N LEU A 157 10.44 13.83 -1.60
CA LEU A 157 10.09 12.64 -0.82
C LEU A 157 11.32 12.28 0.01
N GLU A 158 11.30 12.59 1.30
CA GLU A 158 12.41 12.23 2.20
C GLU A 158 12.28 10.74 2.57
N ASN A 159 13.34 9.98 2.26
CA ASN A 159 13.54 8.65 2.79
C ASN A 159 14.07 8.78 4.23
N LYS A 160 13.19 8.67 5.21
CA LYS A 160 13.59 8.53 6.63
C LYS A 160 13.56 7.08 7.05
#